data_80a3a8fb22ee803b4738523d860e8866
#
_entry.id   80a3a8fb22ee803b4738523d860e8866
#
_cell.length_a   1.000
_cell.length_b   1.000
_cell.length_c   1.000
_cell.angle_alpha   90.00
_cell.angle_beta   90.00
_cell.angle_gamma   90.00
#
_symmetry.space_group_name_H-M   'P 1'
#
loop_
_entity.id
_entity.type
_entity.pdbx_description
1 polymer ?
#
loop_
_entity_poly.entity_id
_entity_poly.type
_entity_poly.pdbx_seq_one_letter_code
_entity_poly.pdbx_strand_id
1 'polypeptide(L)'
;MQRLRISRLFIVSLLFAFSSAVQAQQSPQPFSPPDDIDYRKANVMSEGVRLTAELYSPKSAAGKQLPTIIMSHGWGGTAALLRPVALDFAHAGYLVIAFDYRGWGASDSRVILTAPEPAKKDGNKFTAEVMEIREVVDPLEQTQDIFNVIHWAMGEPQVDKNRIGLWGSSYSGGHVVYVAAHDTRVKCIVSQVGAMDSRPTAQLASAGSPEDQYKLAYDEATKRARGEIGYPPPRARVIGNLQGAPIREKLLRYAPVDDVPMIKNCAMLFVVAEKEELFDNAKHAKLAYDRAREPKKYVVIPGITHYGVYTTAREQATKIEIEWYDQHLKK
;
A
#
# COMPACT_ATOMS: atom_id res chain seq x y z
N MET A 1 -4.89 -77.74 39.41
CA MET A 1 -4.97 -77.99 37.95
C MET A 1 -6.08 -77.11 37.37
N GLN A 2 -5.81 -75.94 36.88
CA GLN A 2 -6.76 -75.06 36.21
C GLN A 2 -6.22 -74.73 34.85
N ARG A 3 -6.92 -75.09 33.82
CA ARG A 3 -6.57 -74.86 32.41
C ARG A 3 -6.92 -73.43 32.02
N LEU A 4 -5.95 -72.65 31.59
CA LEU A 4 -6.18 -71.34 30.98
C LEU A 4 -6.68 -71.51 29.54
N ARG A 5 -7.85 -70.90 29.24
CA ARG A 5 -8.36 -70.78 27.88
C ARG A 5 -7.85 -69.49 27.28
N ILE A 6 -7.04 -69.60 26.21
CA ILE A 6 -6.61 -68.47 25.39
C ILE A 6 -7.67 -68.16 24.36
N SER A 7 -8.33 -67.02 24.51
CA SER A 7 -9.26 -66.45 23.50
C SER A 7 -8.45 -65.75 22.41
N ARG A 8 -8.58 -66.20 21.18
CA ARG A 8 -7.98 -65.55 20.00
C ARG A 8 -8.87 -64.36 19.60
N LEU A 9 -8.36 -63.12 19.77
CA LEU A 9 -8.95 -61.90 19.26
C LEU A 9 -8.55 -61.78 17.77
N PHE A 10 -9.53 -61.78 16.87
CA PHE A 10 -9.30 -61.42 15.48
C PHE A 10 -9.29 -59.92 15.36
N ILE A 11 -8.12 -59.35 15.06
CA ILE A 11 -7.99 -57.92 14.69
C ILE A 11 -8.26 -57.83 13.20
N VAL A 12 -9.43 -57.28 12.85
CA VAL A 12 -9.75 -56.85 11.49
C VAL A 12 -9.11 -55.47 11.26
N SER A 13 -8.00 -55.44 10.54
CA SER A 13 -7.38 -54.17 10.10
C SER A 13 -8.16 -53.61 8.94
N LEU A 14 -8.97 -52.56 9.19
CA LEU A 14 -9.59 -51.76 8.15
C LEU A 14 -8.54 -50.78 7.59
N LEU A 15 -8.03 -51.08 6.41
CA LEU A 15 -7.20 -50.16 5.63
C LEU A 15 -8.10 -49.06 5.03
N PHE A 16 -8.14 -47.89 5.70
CA PHE A 16 -8.68 -46.69 5.09
C PHE A 16 -7.64 -46.13 4.08
N ALA A 17 -7.89 -46.35 2.80
CA ALA A 17 -7.17 -45.66 1.73
C ALA A 17 -7.61 -44.20 1.73
N PHE A 18 -6.80 -43.31 2.31
CA PHE A 18 -6.93 -41.87 2.11
C PHE A 18 -6.50 -41.56 0.69
N SER A 19 -7.45 -41.40 -0.22
CA SER A 19 -7.23 -40.73 -1.50
C SER A 19 -6.96 -39.25 -1.23
N SER A 20 -5.70 -38.88 -1.16
CA SER A 20 -5.28 -37.48 -1.20
C SER A 20 -5.61 -36.93 -2.58
N ALA A 21 -6.81 -36.36 -2.73
CA ALA A 21 -7.11 -35.51 -3.86
C ALA A 21 -6.19 -34.29 -3.75
N VAL A 22 -5.12 -34.28 -4.53
CA VAL A 22 -4.31 -33.09 -4.79
C VAL A 22 -5.26 -32.09 -5.47
N GLN A 23 -5.83 -31.19 -4.68
CA GLN A 23 -6.53 -30.04 -5.21
C GLN A 23 -5.47 -29.22 -5.96
N ALA A 24 -5.45 -29.35 -7.28
CA ALA A 24 -4.65 -28.46 -8.12
C ALA A 24 -5.07 -27.02 -7.75
N GLN A 25 -4.14 -26.26 -7.17
CA GLN A 25 -4.32 -24.83 -6.92
C GLN A 25 -4.57 -24.21 -8.30
N GLN A 26 -5.82 -23.88 -8.58
CA GLN A 26 -6.16 -23.15 -9.81
C GLN A 26 -5.38 -21.85 -9.76
N SER A 27 -4.58 -21.63 -10.80
CA SER A 27 -3.90 -20.37 -11.00
C SER A 27 -4.94 -19.26 -10.89
N PRO A 28 -4.66 -18.16 -10.15
CA PRO A 28 -5.60 -17.06 -10.01
C PRO A 28 -6.07 -16.63 -11.40
N GLN A 29 -7.39 -16.65 -11.64
CA GLN A 29 -7.93 -16.21 -12.93
C GLN A 29 -7.47 -14.78 -13.20
N PRO A 30 -7.06 -14.47 -14.44
CA PRO A 30 -6.72 -13.11 -14.82
C PRO A 30 -7.89 -12.17 -14.50
N PHE A 31 -7.58 -10.98 -13.98
CA PHE A 31 -8.60 -9.96 -13.73
C PHE A 31 -9.26 -9.57 -15.06
N SER A 32 -10.59 -9.65 -15.11
CA SER A 32 -11.41 -9.18 -16.22
C SER A 32 -12.21 -7.97 -15.73
N PRO A 33 -12.01 -6.77 -16.33
CA PRO A 33 -12.78 -5.59 -15.96
C PRO A 33 -14.24 -5.73 -16.45
N PRO A 34 -15.18 -4.93 -15.90
CA PRO A 34 -16.52 -4.77 -16.48
C PRO A 34 -16.48 -4.30 -17.95
N ASP A 35 -17.51 -4.66 -18.72
CA ASP A 35 -17.55 -4.40 -20.18
C ASP A 35 -17.54 -2.91 -20.55
N ASP A 36 -17.98 -2.04 -19.65
CA ASP A 36 -18.03 -0.58 -19.82
C ASP A 36 -16.76 0.15 -19.37
N ILE A 37 -15.79 -0.58 -18.78
CA ILE A 37 -14.50 -0.05 -18.33
C ILE A 37 -13.40 -0.40 -19.34
N ASP A 38 -12.65 0.61 -19.75
CA ASP A 38 -11.36 0.45 -20.42
C ASP A 38 -10.30 0.18 -19.36
N TYR A 39 -9.59 -0.94 -19.51
CA TYR A 39 -8.55 -1.39 -18.57
C TYR A 39 -7.27 -1.70 -19.30
N ARG A 40 -6.16 -1.19 -18.79
CA ARG A 40 -4.83 -1.55 -19.28
C ARG A 40 -3.79 -1.50 -18.17
N LYS A 41 -2.71 -2.21 -18.37
CA LYS A 41 -1.51 -2.09 -17.54
C LYS A 41 -0.50 -1.15 -18.18
N ALA A 42 0.28 -0.49 -17.34
CA ALA A 42 1.39 0.36 -17.75
C ALA A 42 2.61 0.13 -16.86
N ASN A 43 3.77 0.48 -17.38
CA ASN A 43 5.01 0.49 -16.63
C ASN A 43 5.39 1.94 -16.32
N VAL A 44 5.68 2.20 -15.06
CA VAL A 44 6.18 3.49 -14.59
C VAL A 44 7.62 3.29 -14.12
N MET A 45 8.56 4.08 -14.63
CA MET A 45 9.94 4.01 -14.15
C MET A 45 10.11 4.90 -12.91
N SER A 46 10.51 4.30 -11.81
CA SER A 46 10.78 4.97 -10.54
C SER A 46 12.22 4.69 -10.12
N GLU A 47 13.11 5.65 -10.36
CA GLU A 47 14.54 5.58 -10.01
C GLU A 47 15.21 4.27 -10.44
N GLY A 48 14.94 3.85 -11.68
CA GLY A 48 15.51 2.63 -12.25
C GLY A 48 14.73 1.34 -11.95
N VAL A 49 13.70 1.40 -11.13
CA VAL A 49 12.79 0.29 -10.87
C VAL A 49 11.51 0.46 -11.68
N ARG A 50 11.03 -0.61 -12.31
CA ARG A 50 9.78 -0.62 -13.06
C ARG A 50 8.63 -0.95 -12.12
N LEU A 51 7.72 0.01 -11.94
CA LEU A 51 6.46 -0.19 -11.23
C LEU A 51 5.38 -0.65 -12.21
N THR A 52 4.51 -1.54 -11.77
CA THR A 52 3.31 -1.94 -12.52
C THR A 52 2.13 -1.09 -12.05
N ALA A 53 1.48 -0.41 -13.00
CA ALA A 53 0.26 0.35 -12.78
C ALA A 53 -0.91 -0.27 -13.56
N GLU A 54 -2.10 -0.22 -12.97
CA GLU A 54 -3.37 -0.60 -13.56
C GLU A 54 -4.19 0.67 -13.78
N LEU A 55 -4.64 0.88 -15.03
CA LEU A 55 -5.44 2.05 -15.41
C LEU A 55 -6.86 1.63 -15.70
N TYR A 56 -7.81 2.43 -15.22
CA TYR A 56 -9.24 2.23 -15.39
C TYR A 56 -9.89 3.53 -15.82
N SER A 57 -10.71 3.50 -16.88
CA SER A 57 -11.52 4.64 -17.30
C SER A 57 -12.83 4.17 -17.94
N PRO A 58 -13.90 4.99 -17.93
CA PRO A 58 -15.12 4.61 -18.62
C PRO A 58 -14.92 4.63 -20.13
N LYS A 59 -15.31 3.56 -20.83
CA LYS A 59 -15.24 3.50 -22.32
C LYS A 59 -15.99 4.63 -22.99
N SER A 60 -17.06 5.14 -22.38
CA SER A 60 -17.82 6.30 -22.86
C SER A 60 -17.01 7.59 -22.90
N ALA A 61 -15.86 7.64 -22.24
CA ALA A 61 -14.96 8.78 -22.22
C ALA A 61 -13.70 8.59 -23.09
N ALA A 62 -13.70 7.60 -23.98
CA ALA A 62 -12.58 7.35 -24.87
C ALA A 62 -12.17 8.62 -25.65
N GLY A 63 -10.87 8.89 -25.72
CA GLY A 63 -10.31 10.07 -26.39
C GLY A 63 -10.45 11.40 -25.63
N LYS A 64 -11.04 11.42 -24.45
CA LYS A 64 -11.16 12.62 -23.60
C LYS A 64 -10.06 12.64 -22.53
N GLN A 65 -9.68 13.85 -22.12
CA GLN A 65 -8.90 14.04 -20.90
C GLN A 65 -9.85 14.00 -19.69
N LEU A 66 -9.45 13.22 -18.67
CA LEU A 66 -10.27 12.99 -17.48
C LEU A 66 -9.55 13.50 -16.22
N PRO A 67 -10.31 14.00 -15.23
CA PRO A 67 -9.77 14.16 -13.89
C PRO A 67 -9.25 12.80 -13.42
N THR A 68 -8.06 12.81 -12.84
CA THR A 68 -7.31 11.58 -12.60
C THR A 68 -7.08 11.36 -11.11
N ILE A 69 -7.37 10.14 -10.64
CA ILE A 69 -7.11 9.72 -9.26
C ILE A 69 -5.97 8.69 -9.29
N ILE A 70 -4.85 9.02 -8.63
CA ILE A 70 -3.75 8.08 -8.41
C ILE A 70 -3.99 7.42 -7.05
N MET A 71 -4.06 6.08 -7.05
CA MET A 71 -4.37 5.28 -5.87
C MET A 71 -3.15 4.49 -5.40
N SER A 72 -2.91 4.52 -4.11
CA SER A 72 -1.81 3.79 -3.47
C SER A 72 -2.28 2.99 -2.25
N HIS A 73 -1.75 1.78 -2.14
CA HIS A 73 -2.15 0.82 -1.10
C HIS A 73 -1.44 1.06 0.23
N GLY A 74 -2.06 0.63 1.33
CA GLY A 74 -1.48 0.67 2.67
C GLY A 74 -0.40 -0.40 2.90
N TRP A 75 -0.03 -0.56 4.17
CA TRP A 75 0.99 -1.52 4.61
C TRP A 75 0.64 -2.94 4.20
N GLY A 76 1.53 -3.60 3.46
CA GLY A 76 1.34 -4.98 3.01
C GLY A 76 0.29 -5.20 1.92
N GLY A 77 -0.25 -4.13 1.33
CA GLY A 77 -1.24 -4.20 0.26
C GLY A 77 -0.63 -4.33 -1.14
N THR A 78 -1.50 -4.35 -2.13
CA THR A 78 -1.16 -4.31 -3.57
C THR A 78 -2.24 -3.55 -4.34
N ALA A 79 -1.93 -3.14 -5.58
CA ALA A 79 -2.90 -2.52 -6.49
C ALA A 79 -4.14 -3.41 -6.73
N ALA A 80 -3.96 -4.73 -6.74
CA ALA A 80 -5.07 -5.67 -6.91
C ALA A 80 -6.15 -5.56 -5.82
N LEU A 81 -5.77 -5.21 -4.59
CA LEU A 81 -6.72 -4.99 -3.50
C LEU A 81 -7.53 -3.71 -3.66
N LEU A 82 -7.06 -2.77 -4.46
CA LEU A 82 -7.72 -1.48 -4.70
C LEU A 82 -8.76 -1.56 -5.82
N ARG A 83 -8.79 -2.63 -6.61
CA ARG A 83 -9.66 -2.77 -7.80
C ARG A 83 -11.14 -2.45 -7.56
N PRO A 84 -11.80 -2.90 -6.47
CA PRO A 84 -13.20 -2.56 -6.26
C PRO A 84 -13.43 -1.05 -6.18
N VAL A 85 -12.62 -0.32 -5.41
CA VAL A 85 -12.71 1.13 -5.26
C VAL A 85 -12.27 1.85 -6.55
N ALA A 86 -11.25 1.32 -7.25
CA ALA A 86 -10.82 1.87 -8.54
C ALA A 86 -11.91 1.80 -9.60
N LEU A 87 -12.70 0.71 -9.64
CA LEU A 87 -13.84 0.57 -10.52
C LEU A 87 -14.95 1.56 -10.16
N ASP A 88 -15.25 1.74 -8.88
CA ASP A 88 -16.26 2.71 -8.42
C ASP A 88 -15.89 4.15 -8.87
N PHE A 89 -14.60 4.54 -8.73
CA PHE A 89 -14.12 5.84 -9.23
C PHE A 89 -14.16 5.94 -10.77
N ALA A 90 -13.82 4.86 -11.48
CA ALA A 90 -13.89 4.84 -12.94
C ALA A 90 -15.34 4.98 -13.42
N HIS A 91 -16.31 4.27 -12.82
CA HIS A 91 -17.73 4.45 -13.10
C HIS A 91 -18.22 5.86 -12.78
N ALA A 92 -17.64 6.52 -11.77
CA ALA A 92 -17.91 7.93 -11.49
C ALA A 92 -17.27 8.90 -12.51
N GLY A 93 -16.54 8.41 -13.53
CA GLY A 93 -16.02 9.23 -14.64
C GLY A 93 -14.58 9.71 -14.46
N TYR A 94 -13.81 9.10 -13.59
CA TYR A 94 -12.38 9.39 -13.41
C TYR A 94 -11.50 8.44 -14.24
N LEU A 95 -10.33 8.92 -14.65
CA LEU A 95 -9.21 8.05 -14.94
C LEU A 95 -8.58 7.65 -13.61
N VAL A 96 -8.46 6.35 -13.36
CA VAL A 96 -7.87 5.83 -12.12
C VAL A 96 -6.56 5.14 -12.46
N ILE A 97 -5.52 5.44 -11.68
CA ILE A 97 -4.19 4.83 -11.79
C ILE A 97 -3.88 4.19 -10.43
N ALA A 98 -4.04 2.88 -10.31
CA ALA A 98 -3.63 2.11 -9.15
C ALA A 98 -2.30 1.41 -9.45
N PHE A 99 -1.35 1.43 -8.53
CA PHE A 99 -0.03 0.86 -8.79
C PHE A 99 0.52 0.09 -7.59
N ASP A 100 1.43 -0.83 -7.85
CA ASP A 100 2.22 -1.50 -6.83
C ASP A 100 3.51 -0.71 -6.58
N TYR A 101 3.85 -0.46 -5.31
CA TYR A 101 5.16 0.10 -4.96
C TYR A 101 6.31 -0.82 -5.39
N ARG A 102 7.52 -0.27 -5.51
CA ARG A 102 8.73 -1.07 -5.76
C ARG A 102 8.86 -2.23 -4.77
N GLY A 103 9.14 -3.41 -5.28
CA GLY A 103 9.23 -4.63 -4.48
C GLY A 103 7.90 -5.20 -3.99
N TRP A 104 6.76 -4.63 -4.39
CA TRP A 104 5.43 -5.11 -4.04
C TRP A 104 4.66 -5.59 -5.27
N GLY A 105 3.72 -6.51 -5.06
CA GLY A 105 2.83 -7.01 -6.10
C GLY A 105 3.54 -7.43 -7.38
N ALA A 106 3.17 -6.80 -8.49
CA ALA A 106 3.72 -7.06 -9.82
C ALA A 106 4.86 -6.10 -10.23
N SER A 107 5.22 -5.15 -9.37
CA SER A 107 6.36 -4.25 -9.60
C SER A 107 7.68 -4.97 -9.43
N ASP A 108 8.69 -4.53 -10.19
CA ASP A 108 10.08 -4.95 -9.97
C ASP A 108 10.57 -4.43 -8.61
N SER A 109 11.72 -4.93 -8.17
CA SER A 109 12.35 -4.53 -6.92
C SER A 109 13.72 -3.91 -7.16
N ARG A 110 14.24 -3.22 -6.14
CA ARG A 110 15.68 -2.98 -6.07
C ARG A 110 16.41 -4.31 -5.91
N VAL A 111 17.62 -4.36 -6.40
CA VAL A 111 18.48 -5.54 -6.31
C VAL A 111 19.80 -5.21 -5.63
N ILE A 112 20.36 -6.20 -4.97
CA ILE A 112 21.68 -6.16 -4.35
C ILE A 112 22.57 -7.14 -5.09
N LEU A 113 23.77 -6.73 -5.47
CA LEU A 113 24.78 -7.65 -5.98
C LEU A 113 25.21 -8.62 -4.88
N THR A 114 25.21 -9.93 -5.17
CA THR A 114 25.64 -10.96 -4.23
C THR A 114 27.17 -11.11 -4.18
N ALA A 115 27.88 -10.50 -5.14
CA ALA A 115 29.31 -10.42 -5.24
C ALA A 115 29.74 -9.03 -5.75
N PRO A 116 31.01 -8.63 -5.58
CA PRO A 116 31.53 -7.42 -6.20
C PRO A 116 31.29 -7.38 -7.72
N GLU A 117 31.15 -6.19 -8.27
CA GLU A 117 31.00 -6.00 -9.71
C GLU A 117 32.12 -6.68 -10.49
N PRO A 118 31.82 -7.28 -11.67
CA PRO A 118 32.86 -7.91 -12.50
C PRO A 118 33.84 -6.86 -13.02
N ALA A 119 35.12 -7.22 -13.08
CA ALA A 119 36.17 -6.34 -13.56
C ALA A 119 35.99 -5.99 -15.06
N LYS A 120 35.36 -6.87 -15.85
CA LYS A 120 35.10 -6.65 -17.28
C LYS A 120 33.65 -6.30 -17.50
N LYS A 121 33.39 -5.13 -18.06
CA LYS A 121 32.05 -4.60 -18.38
C LYS A 121 32.00 -4.11 -19.82
N ASP A 122 30.81 -4.03 -20.40
CA ASP A 122 30.53 -3.32 -21.66
C ASP A 122 29.93 -1.94 -21.31
N GLY A 123 30.77 -0.93 -21.20
CA GLY A 123 30.36 0.37 -20.65
C GLY A 123 29.81 0.24 -19.23
N ASN A 124 28.54 0.59 -19.04
CA ASN A 124 27.82 0.46 -17.76
C ASN A 124 27.01 -0.86 -17.64
N LYS A 125 27.18 -1.79 -18.63
CA LYS A 125 26.41 -3.04 -18.65
C LYS A 125 27.25 -4.23 -18.20
N PHE A 126 26.70 -5.07 -17.37
CA PHE A 126 27.30 -6.34 -16.96
C PHE A 126 26.21 -7.33 -16.52
N THR A 127 26.57 -8.59 -16.45
CA THR A 127 25.72 -9.64 -15.89
C THR A 127 26.24 -10.00 -14.51
N ALA A 128 25.33 -10.10 -13.54
CA ALA A 128 25.67 -10.46 -12.16
C ALA A 128 24.53 -11.27 -11.52
N GLU A 129 24.87 -12.04 -10.51
CA GLU A 129 23.89 -12.61 -9.59
C GLU A 129 23.42 -11.53 -8.63
N VAL A 130 22.09 -11.45 -8.43
CA VAL A 130 21.45 -10.42 -7.61
C VAL A 130 20.44 -11.03 -6.64
N MET A 131 20.24 -10.36 -5.53
CA MET A 131 19.17 -10.61 -4.58
C MET A 131 18.15 -9.47 -4.64
N GLU A 132 16.86 -9.80 -4.75
CA GLU A 132 15.77 -8.83 -4.75
C GLU A 132 15.47 -8.33 -3.32
N ILE A 133 15.13 -7.03 -3.21
CA ILE A 133 14.58 -6.45 -1.99
C ILE A 133 13.07 -6.35 -2.16
N ARG A 134 12.33 -7.30 -1.59
CA ARG A 134 10.87 -7.37 -1.75
C ARG A 134 10.13 -7.27 -0.42
N GLU A 135 8.90 -6.70 -0.51
CA GLU A 135 7.93 -6.62 0.59
C GLU A 135 8.52 -5.96 1.86
N VAL A 136 9.32 -4.92 1.63
CA VAL A 136 9.90 -4.07 2.68
C VAL A 136 9.15 -2.75 2.71
N VAL A 137 8.77 -2.29 3.90
CA VAL A 137 8.11 -1.00 4.07
C VAL A 137 9.17 0.09 4.31
N ASP A 138 9.33 0.94 3.30
CA ASP A 138 10.14 2.16 3.35
C ASP A 138 9.27 3.34 2.90
N PRO A 139 8.77 4.17 3.83
CA PRO A 139 7.85 5.25 3.47
C PRO A 139 8.47 6.30 2.55
N LEU A 140 9.80 6.49 2.62
CA LEU A 140 10.48 7.46 1.77
C LEU A 140 10.56 6.97 0.32
N GLU A 141 10.77 5.66 0.11
CA GLU A 141 10.72 5.07 -1.22
C GLU A 141 9.28 4.99 -1.74
N GLN A 142 8.32 4.62 -0.89
CA GLN A 142 6.91 4.54 -1.28
C GLN A 142 6.35 5.91 -1.70
N THR A 143 6.70 7.00 -0.99
CA THR A 143 6.31 8.35 -1.41
C THR A 143 7.02 8.78 -2.68
N GLN A 144 8.30 8.40 -2.86
CA GLN A 144 9.02 8.66 -4.11
C GLN A 144 8.37 7.94 -5.31
N ASP A 145 7.85 6.73 -5.11
CA ASP A 145 7.10 6.03 -6.15
C ASP A 145 5.83 6.78 -6.56
N ILE A 146 5.09 7.36 -5.59
CA ILE A 146 3.92 8.20 -5.90
C ILE A 146 4.32 9.43 -6.74
N PHE A 147 5.42 10.14 -6.40
CA PHE A 147 5.91 11.24 -7.22
C PHE A 147 6.21 10.81 -8.65
N ASN A 148 6.84 9.65 -8.84
CA ASN A 148 7.16 9.15 -10.17
C ASN A 148 5.91 8.70 -10.95
N VAL A 149 4.87 8.17 -10.28
CA VAL A 149 3.56 7.92 -10.91
C VAL A 149 2.90 9.23 -11.32
N ILE A 150 2.98 10.31 -10.52
CA ILE A 150 2.52 11.65 -10.93
C ILE A 150 3.30 12.14 -12.16
N HIS A 151 4.64 12.02 -12.18
CA HIS A 151 5.44 12.39 -13.34
C HIS A 151 5.02 11.62 -14.59
N TRP A 152 4.84 10.31 -14.49
CA TRP A 152 4.36 9.48 -15.60
C TRP A 152 2.95 9.92 -16.07
N ALA A 153 2.03 10.16 -15.14
CA ALA A 153 0.68 10.62 -15.44
C ALA A 153 0.66 11.95 -16.22
N MET A 154 1.60 12.86 -15.94
CA MET A 154 1.74 14.11 -16.69
C MET A 154 2.08 13.91 -18.17
N GLY A 155 2.60 12.75 -18.56
CA GLY A 155 2.85 12.37 -19.96
C GLY A 155 1.69 11.61 -20.63
N GLU A 156 0.70 11.19 -19.86
CA GLU A 156 -0.39 10.33 -20.35
C GLU A 156 -1.47 11.17 -21.06
N PRO A 157 -1.84 10.82 -22.31
CA PRO A 157 -2.79 11.65 -23.08
C PRO A 157 -4.19 11.79 -22.47
N GLN A 158 -4.66 10.78 -21.73
CA GLN A 158 -5.98 10.79 -21.08
C GLN A 158 -6.02 11.59 -19.77
N VAL A 159 -4.89 12.01 -19.24
CA VAL A 159 -4.81 12.74 -17.97
C VAL A 159 -5.10 14.22 -18.18
N ASP A 160 -6.07 14.77 -17.46
CA ASP A 160 -6.18 16.21 -17.29
C ASP A 160 -5.16 16.66 -16.24
N LYS A 161 -4.11 17.31 -16.73
CA LYS A 161 -2.94 17.70 -15.92
C LYS A 161 -3.26 18.72 -14.83
N ASN A 162 -4.41 19.39 -14.91
CA ASN A 162 -4.86 20.37 -13.93
C ASN A 162 -5.77 19.75 -12.87
N ARG A 163 -6.19 18.49 -13.05
CA ARG A 163 -7.15 17.79 -12.18
C ARG A 163 -6.61 16.44 -11.71
N ILE A 164 -5.51 16.50 -10.95
CA ILE A 164 -4.87 15.31 -10.35
C ILE A 164 -5.24 15.24 -8.87
N GLY A 165 -5.86 14.13 -8.48
CA GLY A 165 -6.12 13.75 -7.10
C GLY A 165 -5.32 12.54 -6.66
N LEU A 166 -5.09 12.41 -5.35
CA LEU A 166 -4.49 11.22 -4.75
C LEU A 166 -5.48 10.56 -3.78
N TRP A 167 -5.51 9.24 -3.81
CA TRP A 167 -6.22 8.42 -2.84
C TRP A 167 -5.25 7.48 -2.14
N GLY A 168 -5.25 7.46 -0.83
CA GLY A 168 -4.43 6.55 -0.05
C GLY A 168 -5.18 6.02 1.16
N SER A 169 -4.98 4.75 1.49
CA SER A 169 -5.62 4.12 2.63
C SER A 169 -4.60 3.56 3.61
N SER A 170 -4.93 3.61 4.91
CA SER A 170 -4.06 3.12 5.98
C SER A 170 -2.71 3.84 5.97
N TYR A 171 -1.61 3.14 5.85
CA TYR A 171 -0.28 3.74 5.78
C TYR A 171 -0.14 4.74 4.63
N SER A 172 -0.74 4.43 3.48
CA SER A 172 -0.76 5.34 2.33
C SER A 172 -1.66 6.56 2.51
N GLY A 173 -2.59 6.55 3.49
CA GLY A 173 -3.31 7.75 3.88
C GLY A 173 -2.38 8.86 4.37
N GLY A 174 -1.25 8.51 5.01
CA GLY A 174 -0.15 9.45 5.31
C GLY A 174 0.66 9.82 4.07
N HIS A 175 0.93 8.86 3.17
CA HIS A 175 1.72 9.12 1.96
C HIS A 175 1.09 10.19 1.08
N VAL A 176 -0.23 10.15 0.86
CA VAL A 176 -0.90 11.17 0.05
C VAL A 176 -0.85 12.56 0.67
N VAL A 177 -0.83 12.65 2.00
CA VAL A 177 -0.61 13.92 2.73
C VAL A 177 0.82 14.42 2.50
N TYR A 178 1.83 13.55 2.70
CA TYR A 178 3.23 13.89 2.43
C TYR A 178 3.44 14.38 1.00
N VAL A 179 2.93 13.64 0.02
CA VAL A 179 3.09 14.00 -1.40
C VAL A 179 2.39 15.31 -1.74
N ALA A 180 1.17 15.54 -1.23
CA ALA A 180 0.45 16.80 -1.45
C ALA A 180 1.17 18.02 -0.84
N ALA A 181 1.94 17.83 0.23
CA ALA A 181 2.76 18.88 0.82
C ALA A 181 3.96 19.27 -0.06
N HIS A 182 4.44 18.34 -0.89
CA HIS A 182 5.66 18.51 -1.69
C HIS A 182 5.41 18.58 -3.21
N ASP A 183 4.15 18.41 -3.68
CA ASP A 183 3.80 18.47 -5.10
C ASP A 183 2.54 19.31 -5.34
N THR A 184 2.73 20.51 -5.87
CA THR A 184 1.63 21.48 -6.13
C THR A 184 0.69 21.08 -7.27
N ARG A 185 1.01 20.04 -8.04
CA ARG A 185 0.13 19.47 -9.09
C ARG A 185 -1.06 18.74 -8.50
N VAL A 186 -0.94 18.24 -7.25
CA VAL A 186 -2.04 17.58 -6.53
C VAL A 186 -3.07 18.62 -6.11
N LYS A 187 -4.33 18.42 -6.51
CA LYS A 187 -5.44 19.35 -6.26
C LYS A 187 -6.44 18.87 -5.22
N CYS A 188 -6.50 17.55 -5.01
CA CYS A 188 -7.42 16.95 -4.07
C CYS A 188 -6.82 15.66 -3.51
N ILE A 189 -6.97 15.43 -2.22
CA ILE A 189 -6.58 14.15 -1.61
C ILE A 189 -7.71 13.55 -0.78
N VAL A 190 -7.72 12.22 -0.75
CA VAL A 190 -8.48 11.41 0.20
C VAL A 190 -7.50 10.57 1.01
N SER A 191 -7.52 10.76 2.31
CA SER A 191 -6.83 9.93 3.29
C SER A 191 -7.86 9.06 4.02
N GLN A 192 -7.93 7.78 3.65
CA GLN A 192 -8.83 6.82 4.26
C GLN A 192 -8.11 6.07 5.38
N VAL A 193 -8.65 6.10 6.61
CA VAL A 193 -8.06 5.50 7.83
C VAL A 193 -6.54 5.71 7.90
N GLY A 194 -6.09 6.96 7.70
CA GLY A 194 -4.70 7.29 7.42
C GLY A 194 -3.81 7.33 8.65
N ALA A 195 -2.67 6.61 8.61
CA ALA A 195 -1.58 6.72 9.56
C ALA A 195 -0.68 7.92 9.20
N MET A 196 -0.56 8.91 10.08
CA MET A 196 0.08 10.19 9.81
C MET A 196 1.41 10.43 10.52
N ASP A 197 1.79 9.53 11.43
CA ASP A 197 3.04 9.62 12.19
C ASP A 197 3.59 8.23 12.45
N SER A 198 4.79 7.96 12.00
CA SER A 198 5.46 6.67 12.19
C SER A 198 6.52 6.69 13.27
N ARG A 199 6.71 7.84 13.94
CA ARG A 199 7.69 7.98 15.02
C ARG A 199 7.27 7.17 16.24
N PRO A 200 8.20 6.62 17.01
CA PRO A 200 7.89 5.92 18.25
C PRO A 200 7.09 6.81 19.21
N THR A 201 5.99 6.30 19.72
CA THR A 201 5.14 6.97 20.70
C THR A 201 4.94 6.07 21.91
N ALA A 202 4.62 6.66 23.07
CA ALA A 202 4.31 5.91 24.29
C ALA A 202 3.13 4.93 24.14
N GLN A 203 2.29 5.09 23.12
CA GLN A 203 1.14 4.22 22.85
C GLN A 203 1.51 2.87 22.22
N LEU A 204 2.71 2.74 21.66
CA LEU A 204 3.24 1.46 21.20
C LEU A 204 3.99 0.71 22.32
N ALA A 205 3.44 0.74 23.52
CA ALA A 205 4.06 0.11 24.71
C ALA A 205 4.40 -1.38 24.56
N SER A 206 3.71 -2.09 23.64
CA SER A 206 4.05 -3.48 23.29
C SER A 206 5.39 -3.63 22.56
N ALA A 207 5.95 -2.53 22.06
CA ALA A 207 7.22 -2.49 21.32
C ALA A 207 8.40 -1.95 22.15
N GLY A 208 8.21 -1.77 23.46
CA GLY A 208 9.18 -1.13 24.36
C GLY A 208 8.99 0.39 24.47
N SER A 209 9.85 1.04 25.27
CA SER A 209 9.83 2.50 25.38
C SER A 209 10.20 3.17 24.04
N PRO A 210 9.85 4.44 23.82
CA PRO A 210 10.33 5.19 22.66
C PRO A 210 11.87 5.14 22.53
N GLU A 211 12.60 5.25 23.63
CA GLU A 211 14.07 5.17 23.66
C GLU A 211 14.58 3.83 23.16
N ASP A 212 13.96 2.70 23.57
CA ASP A 212 14.30 1.36 23.10
C ASP A 212 14.05 1.22 21.60
N GLN A 213 12.96 1.79 21.10
CA GLN A 213 12.63 1.75 19.67
C GLN A 213 13.62 2.59 18.84
N TYR A 214 14.03 3.77 19.29
CA TYR A 214 15.08 4.56 18.66
C TYR A 214 16.41 3.80 18.66
N LYS A 215 16.78 3.23 19.80
CA LYS A 215 18.02 2.43 19.91
C LYS A 215 18.01 1.25 18.94
N LEU A 216 16.92 0.48 18.90
CA LEU A 216 16.77 -0.66 17.99
C LEU A 216 16.90 -0.21 16.52
N ALA A 217 16.23 0.88 16.14
CA ALA A 217 16.27 1.40 14.76
C ALA A 217 17.69 1.81 14.34
N TYR A 218 18.44 2.48 15.21
CA TYR A 218 19.81 2.90 14.93
C TYR A 218 20.79 1.73 14.96
N ASP A 219 20.63 0.75 15.86
CA ASP A 219 21.44 -0.46 15.90
C ASP A 219 21.26 -1.27 14.60
N GLU A 220 20.01 -1.48 14.13
CA GLU A 220 19.75 -2.14 12.86
C GLU A 220 20.35 -1.36 11.67
N ALA A 221 20.16 -0.03 11.63
CA ALA A 221 20.72 0.81 10.58
C ALA A 221 22.25 0.74 10.53
N THR A 222 22.90 0.77 11.69
CA THR A 222 24.35 0.63 11.83
C THR A 222 24.83 -0.71 11.27
N LYS A 223 24.21 -1.81 11.71
CA LYS A 223 24.56 -3.16 11.24
C LYS A 223 24.36 -3.32 9.73
N ARG A 224 23.25 -2.75 9.19
CA ARG A 224 22.99 -2.79 7.76
C ARG A 224 24.02 -1.98 6.98
N ALA A 225 24.36 -0.78 7.43
CA ALA A 225 25.40 0.04 6.82
C ALA A 225 26.78 -0.60 6.81
N ARG A 226 27.06 -1.45 7.82
CA ARG A 226 28.31 -2.23 7.93
C ARG A 226 28.25 -3.56 7.18
N GLY A 227 27.11 -3.91 6.55
CA GLY A 227 26.92 -5.20 5.87
C GLY A 227 26.80 -6.41 6.82
N GLU A 228 26.57 -6.18 8.11
CA GLU A 228 26.43 -7.23 9.12
C GLU A 228 25.04 -7.87 9.09
N ILE A 229 24.04 -7.16 8.58
CA ILE A 229 22.69 -7.67 8.29
C ILE A 229 22.24 -7.21 6.92
N GLY A 230 21.39 -8.02 6.25
CA GLY A 230 20.72 -7.67 5.02
C GLY A 230 19.38 -6.95 5.24
N TYR A 231 18.62 -6.84 4.16
CA TYR A 231 17.22 -6.40 4.22
C TYR A 231 16.34 -7.50 4.81
N PRO A 232 15.20 -7.14 5.41
CA PRO A 232 14.24 -8.14 5.90
C PRO A 232 13.80 -9.08 4.77
N PRO A 233 13.56 -10.37 5.08
CA PRO A 233 13.05 -11.31 4.10
C PRO A 233 11.62 -10.95 3.69
N PRO A 234 11.19 -11.33 2.47
CA PRO A 234 9.80 -11.18 2.03
C PRO A 234 8.84 -11.83 3.02
N ARG A 235 7.62 -11.27 3.14
CA ARG A 235 6.55 -11.76 4.02
C ARG A 235 6.90 -11.81 5.51
N ALA A 236 7.94 -11.11 5.93
CA ALA A 236 8.24 -10.99 7.35
C ALA A 236 7.02 -10.40 8.09
N ARG A 237 6.53 -11.09 9.12
CA ARG A 237 5.42 -10.62 9.95
C ARG A 237 5.90 -9.53 10.90
N VAL A 238 5.09 -8.51 11.08
CA VAL A 238 5.41 -7.37 11.95
C VAL A 238 4.51 -7.37 13.19
N ILE A 239 3.21 -7.26 12.98
CA ILE A 239 2.19 -7.25 14.04
C ILE A 239 0.96 -8.00 13.50
N GLY A 240 0.45 -8.97 14.24
CA GLY A 240 -0.73 -9.73 13.83
C GLY A 240 -0.52 -10.41 12.46
N ASN A 241 -1.35 -10.05 11.50
CA ASN A 241 -1.29 -10.55 10.12
C ASN A 241 -0.60 -9.59 9.13
N LEU A 242 -0.11 -8.43 9.59
CA LEU A 242 0.61 -7.49 8.73
C LEU A 242 1.94 -8.11 8.28
N GLN A 243 2.14 -8.13 6.96
CA GLN A 243 3.36 -8.59 6.31
C GLN A 243 4.16 -7.39 5.77
N GLY A 244 5.47 -7.55 5.66
CA GLY A 244 6.37 -6.51 5.21
C GLY A 244 7.04 -5.79 6.38
N ALA A 245 8.28 -6.17 6.68
CA ALA A 245 9.03 -5.52 7.74
C ALA A 245 9.46 -4.11 7.33
N PRO A 246 9.41 -3.14 8.25
CA PRO A 246 9.85 -1.78 7.95
C PRO A 246 11.38 -1.66 8.01
N ILE A 247 11.89 -0.66 7.30
CA ILE A 247 13.21 -0.11 7.59
C ILE A 247 13.04 0.91 8.72
N ARG A 248 13.26 0.45 9.95
CA ARG A 248 12.88 1.17 11.18
C ARG A 248 13.42 2.59 11.24
N GLU A 249 14.67 2.82 10.83
CA GLU A 249 15.26 4.17 10.87
C GLU A 249 14.56 5.16 9.90
N LYS A 250 13.89 4.65 8.86
CA LYS A 250 13.09 5.48 7.94
C LYS A 250 11.80 5.95 8.61
N LEU A 251 11.22 5.10 9.47
CA LEU A 251 10.02 5.46 10.23
C LEU A 251 10.28 6.62 11.19
N LEU A 252 11.49 6.71 11.78
CA LEU A 252 11.83 7.74 12.78
C LEU A 252 11.71 9.18 12.26
N ARG A 253 11.78 9.36 10.95
CA ARG A 253 11.73 10.68 10.29
C ARG A 253 10.57 10.83 9.33
N TYR A 254 9.55 9.97 9.46
CA TYR A 254 8.38 10.00 8.62
C TYR A 254 7.13 10.34 9.44
N ALA A 255 6.70 11.58 9.35
CA ALA A 255 5.55 12.12 10.06
C ALA A 255 4.76 13.12 9.20
N PRO A 256 4.00 12.66 8.19
CA PRO A 256 3.21 13.50 7.30
C PRO A 256 2.31 14.53 8.00
N VAL A 257 1.91 14.26 9.24
CA VAL A 257 1.12 15.20 10.05
C VAL A 257 1.84 16.54 10.27
N ASP A 258 3.17 16.55 10.25
CA ASP A 258 3.96 17.77 10.41
C ASP A 258 4.06 18.57 9.10
N ASP A 259 3.85 17.92 7.95
CA ASP A 259 3.91 18.55 6.62
C ASP A 259 2.57 19.19 6.20
N VAL A 260 1.47 18.87 6.88
CA VAL A 260 0.12 19.37 6.54
C VAL A 260 0.06 20.89 6.35
N PRO A 261 0.70 21.75 7.19
CA PRO A 261 0.67 23.21 7.01
C PRO A 261 1.31 23.71 5.70
N MET A 262 2.14 22.85 5.05
CA MET A 262 2.79 23.17 3.78
C MET A 262 1.84 23.00 2.59
N ILE A 263 0.75 22.24 2.74
CA ILE A 263 -0.22 21.97 1.69
C ILE A 263 -0.95 23.26 1.31
N LYS A 264 -0.87 23.63 0.02
CA LYS A 264 -1.53 24.81 -0.53
C LYS A 264 -2.37 24.41 -1.74
N ASN A 265 -3.58 25.02 -1.85
CA ASN A 265 -4.47 24.83 -3.02
C ASN A 265 -4.81 23.36 -3.30
N CYS A 266 -4.98 22.55 -2.26
CA CYS A 266 -5.37 21.16 -2.33
C CYS A 266 -6.50 20.89 -1.33
N ALA A 267 -7.61 20.33 -1.81
CA ALA A 267 -8.73 19.93 -0.97
C ALA A 267 -8.41 18.61 -0.26
N MET A 268 -8.70 18.52 1.05
CA MET A 268 -8.31 17.37 1.86
C MET A 268 -9.51 16.72 2.55
N LEU A 269 -9.75 15.44 2.25
CA LEU A 269 -10.73 14.61 2.96
C LEU A 269 -10.02 13.57 3.83
N PHE A 270 -10.43 13.52 5.09
CA PHE A 270 -10.00 12.50 6.05
C PHE A 270 -11.21 11.64 6.41
N VAL A 271 -11.22 10.37 6.00
CA VAL A 271 -12.24 9.38 6.37
C VAL A 271 -11.64 8.46 7.40
N VAL A 272 -12.27 8.31 8.57
CA VAL A 272 -11.75 7.51 9.68
C VAL A 272 -12.77 6.54 10.23
N ALA A 273 -12.28 5.44 10.81
CA ALA A 273 -13.07 4.50 11.57
C ALA A 273 -13.32 5.05 12.99
N GLU A 274 -14.56 4.94 13.51
CA GLU A 274 -14.85 5.31 14.90
C GLU A 274 -14.06 4.48 15.91
N LYS A 275 -13.95 3.16 15.63
CA LYS A 275 -13.26 2.19 16.49
C LYS A 275 -11.89 1.82 15.90
N GLU A 276 -11.08 2.84 15.59
CA GLU A 276 -9.72 2.63 15.08
C GLU A 276 -8.87 1.90 16.13
N GLU A 277 -8.38 0.72 15.80
CA GLU A 277 -7.65 -0.15 16.72
C GLU A 277 -6.14 -0.18 16.49
N LEU A 278 -5.64 0.37 15.39
CA LEU A 278 -4.21 0.33 15.06
C LEU A 278 -3.45 1.55 15.59
N PHE A 279 -4.12 2.71 15.66
CA PHE A 279 -3.54 3.97 16.14
C PHE A 279 -4.63 4.96 16.57
N ASP A 280 -4.22 5.98 17.33
CA ASP A 280 -5.14 7.00 17.83
C ASP A 280 -5.45 8.06 16.76
N ASN A 281 -6.70 8.10 16.28
CA ASN A 281 -7.16 9.11 15.33
C ASN A 281 -6.84 10.54 15.77
N ALA A 282 -6.85 10.83 17.09
CA ALA A 282 -6.57 12.17 17.62
C ALA A 282 -5.14 12.63 17.33
N LYS A 283 -4.19 11.70 17.20
CA LYS A 283 -2.78 11.99 16.92
C LYS A 283 -2.44 11.86 15.42
N HIS A 284 -3.33 11.28 14.65
CA HIS A 284 -3.16 11.03 13.22
C HIS A 284 -4.11 11.91 12.39
N ALA A 285 -5.17 11.35 11.84
CA ALA A 285 -6.04 12.03 10.89
C ALA A 285 -6.75 13.28 11.49
N LYS A 286 -7.12 13.27 12.79
CA LYS A 286 -7.73 14.43 13.42
C LYS A 286 -6.73 15.57 13.58
N LEU A 287 -5.50 15.28 14.01
CA LEU A 287 -4.45 16.28 14.12
C LEU A 287 -4.08 16.86 12.74
N ALA A 288 -4.03 16.00 11.71
CA ALA A 288 -3.82 16.43 10.33
C ALA A 288 -4.94 17.37 9.86
N TYR A 289 -6.20 17.01 10.11
CA TYR A 289 -7.35 17.86 9.82
C TYR A 289 -7.27 19.21 10.54
N ASP A 290 -6.91 19.23 11.83
CA ASP A 290 -6.83 20.48 12.58
C ASP A 290 -5.76 21.44 12.02
N ARG A 291 -4.65 20.89 11.54
CA ARG A 291 -3.56 21.65 10.91
C ARG A 291 -3.82 22.05 9.45
N ALA A 292 -4.75 21.37 8.79
CA ALA A 292 -5.07 21.58 7.37
C ALA A 292 -5.76 22.91 7.13
N ARG A 293 -5.54 23.47 5.93
CA ARG A 293 -6.26 24.66 5.42
C ARG A 293 -7.53 24.23 4.70
N GLU A 294 -8.49 25.14 4.56
CA GLU A 294 -9.66 24.91 3.72
C GLU A 294 -9.30 24.84 2.20
N PRO A 295 -10.03 24.04 1.42
CA PRO A 295 -11.16 23.21 1.81
C PRO A 295 -10.71 21.89 2.44
N LYS A 296 -11.33 21.52 3.56
CA LYS A 296 -11.05 20.28 4.29
C LYS A 296 -12.30 19.66 4.87
N LYS A 297 -12.31 18.33 5.02
CA LYS A 297 -13.43 17.61 5.64
C LYS A 297 -12.90 16.43 6.48
N TYR A 298 -13.52 16.21 7.63
CA TYR A 298 -13.24 15.07 8.49
C TYR A 298 -14.52 14.26 8.67
N VAL A 299 -14.50 12.99 8.34
CA VAL A 299 -15.67 12.11 8.38
C VAL A 299 -15.34 10.87 9.22
N VAL A 300 -16.12 10.67 10.27
CA VAL A 300 -16.05 9.45 11.08
C VAL A 300 -17.14 8.50 10.61
N ILE A 301 -16.75 7.28 10.23
CA ILE A 301 -17.72 6.21 9.94
C ILE A 301 -18.02 5.46 11.23
N PRO A 302 -19.28 5.50 11.71
CA PRO A 302 -19.62 4.95 13.02
C PRO A 302 -19.59 3.41 13.02
N GLY A 303 -19.25 2.83 14.15
CA GLY A 303 -19.37 1.40 14.45
C GLY A 303 -18.30 0.51 13.84
N ILE A 304 -17.41 1.02 12.95
CA ILE A 304 -16.41 0.21 12.28
C ILE A 304 -15.02 0.34 12.90
N THR A 305 -14.22 -0.71 12.75
CA THR A 305 -12.79 -0.75 13.01
C THR A 305 -12.00 -0.35 11.75
N HIS A 306 -10.68 -0.28 11.85
CA HIS A 306 -9.78 0.00 10.71
C HIS A 306 -10.12 -0.82 9.45
N TYR A 307 -10.28 -2.13 9.63
CA TYR A 307 -10.56 -3.03 8.50
C TYR A 307 -12.01 -3.00 8.02
N GLY A 308 -12.94 -2.42 8.79
CA GLY A 308 -14.34 -2.27 8.41
C GLY A 308 -14.54 -1.39 7.18
N VAL A 309 -13.63 -0.44 6.92
CA VAL A 309 -13.68 0.44 5.75
C VAL A 309 -13.48 -0.31 4.42
N TYR A 310 -12.81 -1.46 4.45
CA TYR A 310 -12.58 -2.28 3.24
C TYR A 310 -13.69 -3.30 3.00
N THR A 311 -14.58 -3.50 3.95
CA THR A 311 -15.60 -4.54 3.94
C THR A 311 -17.01 -3.97 4.11
N THR A 312 -17.48 -3.88 5.34
CA THR A 312 -18.87 -3.49 5.68
C THR A 312 -19.21 -2.06 5.35
N ALA A 313 -18.25 -1.14 5.38
CA ALA A 313 -18.43 0.27 5.09
C ALA A 313 -17.79 0.74 3.76
N ARG A 314 -17.30 -0.18 2.92
CA ARG A 314 -16.61 0.17 1.67
C ARG A 314 -17.46 1.09 0.79
N GLU A 315 -18.71 0.71 0.52
CA GLU A 315 -19.60 1.49 -0.34
C GLU A 315 -19.91 2.87 0.25
N GLN A 316 -20.12 2.94 1.57
CA GLN A 316 -20.36 4.22 2.26
C GLN A 316 -19.13 5.12 2.16
N ALA A 317 -17.93 4.60 2.41
CA ALA A 317 -16.69 5.35 2.31
C ALA A 317 -16.47 5.85 0.88
N THR A 318 -16.55 4.97 -0.11
CA THR A 318 -16.34 5.30 -1.52
C THR A 318 -17.35 6.36 -2.01
N LYS A 319 -18.61 6.30 -1.58
CA LYS A 319 -19.59 7.33 -1.91
C LYS A 319 -19.18 8.72 -1.39
N ILE A 320 -18.74 8.82 -0.14
CA ILE A 320 -18.27 10.06 0.46
C ILE A 320 -17.05 10.61 -0.29
N GLU A 321 -16.15 9.72 -0.71
CA GLU A 321 -14.92 10.05 -1.42
C GLU A 321 -15.22 10.54 -2.85
N ILE A 322 -16.15 9.90 -3.57
CA ILE A 322 -16.63 10.35 -4.89
C ILE A 322 -17.25 11.74 -4.78
N GLU A 323 -18.15 11.96 -3.81
CA GLU A 323 -18.78 13.28 -3.59
C GLU A 323 -17.73 14.37 -3.36
N TRP A 324 -16.65 14.06 -2.63
CA TRP A 324 -15.53 14.98 -2.39
C TRP A 324 -14.76 15.29 -3.67
N TYR A 325 -14.38 14.28 -4.44
CA TYR A 325 -13.70 14.48 -5.73
C TYR A 325 -14.59 15.21 -6.73
N ASP A 326 -15.89 14.91 -6.80
CA ASP A 326 -16.83 15.60 -7.69
C ASP A 326 -16.90 17.10 -7.38
N GLN A 327 -16.83 17.46 -6.12
CA GLN A 327 -16.84 18.85 -5.67
C GLN A 327 -15.53 19.60 -5.97
N HIS A 328 -14.39 18.93 -5.85
CA HIS A 328 -13.07 19.60 -5.80
C HIS A 328 -12.14 19.26 -6.96
N LEU A 329 -12.42 18.22 -7.74
CA LEU A 329 -11.58 17.77 -8.84
C LEU A 329 -12.27 17.84 -10.20
N LYS A 330 -13.62 17.80 -10.28
CA LYS A 330 -14.35 17.92 -11.54
C LYS A 330 -14.75 19.34 -11.90
N LYS A 331 -14.76 20.26 -10.96
CA LYS A 331 -15.15 21.65 -11.16
C LYS A 331 -14.00 22.50 -11.68
#